data_f4290436e53c4d70d916083b6ace7151
#
_entry.id   f4290436e53c4d70d916083b6ace7151
#
_cell.length_a   1.000
_cell.length_b   1.000
_cell.length_c   1.000
_cell.angle_alpha   90.00
_cell.angle_beta   90.00
_cell.angle_gamma   90.00
#
_symmetry.space_group_name_H-M   'P 1'
#
loop_
_entity.id
_entity.type
_entity.pdbx_description
1 polymer ?
#
loop_
_entity_poly.entity_id
_entity_poly.type
_entity_poly.pdbx_seq_one_letter_code
_entity_poly.pdbx_strand_id
1 'polypeptide(L)'
;MKSRWSDNDAAAMTARYGAAGIGRDLALRVYTSRLLGGDPRLVLHGGGNTSVKCTVPDLLGDSVEALCVKGSGWDMADIEPPGLPAVRLAPLRKLRARAALSDQDMVKIQRANLLDPGAPNPSVETLLHAFLPHKFVDHTHATAVLSLSDQPDAAERIADLYGPRVGIVPYVMPGFQLAKKAAEVFAADPAVEGLVLLKHGVFTFGAEAREAYERMIALVSLAEGRLSDGRNSVFVPRALPSALAGPAKVAPILRGICAIADPAQPGAYKRFVLDFRGGPAVRRFVDGGELERYGRAGVATPDHTIRTKNYPLIVPPPEHGRLDEFATAARAAVAQFVADYHAYFARHNAPSAEKKRELDPMPRVILVPGVGLFGLGRNAKDAAVAADIAESWVATVADAEAIGHFQSISEAEMFEIEYWSLEQAKLGNAVEKPLAGQVALVTGGAGTIGRATARALRNAGAEIALLDRAGSEVEAA
;
A
#
# COMPACT_ATOMS: atom_id res chain seq x y z
N MET A 1 4.44 -9.61 -17.83
CA MET A 1 2.99 -9.60 -17.45
C MET A 1 2.14 -9.84 -18.69
N LYS A 2 0.91 -10.36 -18.55
CA LYS A 2 -0.03 -10.53 -19.69
C LYS A 2 -1.28 -9.71 -19.44
N SER A 3 -1.83 -9.10 -20.51
CA SER A 3 -3.14 -8.43 -20.45
C SER A 3 -4.23 -9.42 -20.02
N ARG A 4 -5.13 -8.93 -19.18
CA ARG A 4 -6.36 -9.63 -18.75
C ARG A 4 -7.61 -8.95 -19.32
N TRP A 5 -7.47 -8.04 -20.27
CA TRP A 5 -8.59 -7.43 -20.95
C TRP A 5 -9.41 -8.47 -21.72
N SER A 6 -10.70 -8.40 -21.58
CA SER A 6 -11.68 -9.21 -22.34
C SER A 6 -12.77 -8.29 -22.86
N ASP A 7 -13.02 -8.30 -24.17
CA ASP A 7 -14.08 -7.49 -24.77
C ASP A 7 -15.46 -7.94 -24.29
N ASN A 8 -15.63 -9.24 -24.03
CA ASN A 8 -16.88 -9.78 -23.48
C ASN A 8 -17.13 -9.27 -22.05
N ASP A 9 -16.11 -9.26 -21.19
CA ASP A 9 -16.24 -8.79 -19.81
C ASP A 9 -16.47 -7.26 -19.77
N ALA A 10 -15.78 -6.51 -20.64
CA ALA A 10 -15.99 -5.07 -20.80
C ALA A 10 -17.44 -4.76 -21.24
N ALA A 11 -17.99 -5.53 -22.19
CA ALA A 11 -19.37 -5.40 -22.63
C ALA A 11 -20.36 -5.78 -21.52
N ALA A 12 -20.13 -6.87 -20.80
CA ALA A 12 -20.95 -7.30 -19.67
C ALA A 12 -20.98 -6.27 -18.54
N MET A 13 -19.81 -5.68 -18.21
CA MET A 13 -19.69 -4.63 -17.21
C MET A 13 -20.45 -3.36 -17.63
N THR A 14 -20.31 -2.97 -18.91
CA THR A 14 -21.04 -1.82 -19.47
C THR A 14 -22.55 -2.04 -19.43
N ALA A 15 -23.03 -3.24 -19.78
CA ALA A 15 -24.44 -3.58 -19.72
C ALA A 15 -24.99 -3.58 -18.28
N ARG A 16 -24.22 -4.21 -17.34
CA ARG A 16 -24.59 -4.25 -15.90
C ARG A 16 -24.79 -2.86 -15.32
N TYR A 17 -23.82 -1.98 -15.52
CA TYR A 17 -23.89 -0.64 -14.94
C TYR A 17 -24.79 0.31 -15.75
N GLY A 18 -24.90 0.10 -17.06
CA GLY A 18 -25.87 0.83 -17.90
C GLY A 18 -27.31 0.63 -17.47
N ALA A 19 -27.70 -0.59 -17.05
CA ALA A 19 -29.00 -0.88 -16.46
C ALA A 19 -29.25 -0.09 -15.15
N ALA A 20 -28.21 0.33 -14.45
CA ALA A 20 -28.30 1.19 -13.26
C ALA A 20 -28.11 2.69 -13.57
N GLY A 21 -28.14 3.09 -14.85
CA GLY A 21 -28.00 4.49 -15.28
C GLY A 21 -26.54 5.02 -15.28
N ILE A 22 -25.54 4.16 -15.12
CA ILE A 22 -24.14 4.55 -15.14
C ILE A 22 -23.64 4.59 -16.58
N GLY A 23 -22.99 5.70 -16.94
CA GLY A 23 -22.44 5.90 -18.29
C GLY A 23 -21.34 4.87 -18.64
N ARG A 24 -21.21 4.54 -19.93
CA ARG A 24 -20.26 3.57 -20.48
C ARG A 24 -18.83 3.82 -20.02
N ASP A 25 -18.38 5.06 -20.02
CA ASP A 25 -16.99 5.41 -19.67
C ASP A 25 -16.67 5.10 -18.21
N LEU A 26 -17.59 5.40 -17.30
CA LEU A 26 -17.43 5.09 -15.87
C LEU A 26 -17.50 3.57 -15.63
N ALA A 27 -18.38 2.84 -16.35
CA ALA A 27 -18.45 1.39 -16.28
C ALA A 27 -17.13 0.74 -16.72
N LEU A 28 -16.54 1.19 -17.83
CA LEU A 28 -15.23 0.73 -18.31
C LEU A 28 -14.10 1.13 -17.35
N ARG A 29 -14.19 2.30 -16.69
CA ARG A 29 -13.24 2.71 -15.66
C ARG A 29 -13.26 1.78 -14.45
N VAL A 30 -14.43 1.37 -13.97
CA VAL A 30 -14.57 0.35 -12.93
C VAL A 30 -13.92 -0.97 -13.37
N TYR A 31 -14.20 -1.42 -14.58
CA TYR A 31 -13.62 -2.65 -15.12
C TYR A 31 -12.10 -2.63 -15.13
N THR A 32 -11.49 -1.60 -15.72
CA THR A 32 -10.02 -1.51 -15.79
C THR A 32 -9.38 -1.28 -14.43
N SER A 33 -10.03 -0.54 -13.52
CA SER A 33 -9.57 -0.42 -12.13
C SER A 33 -9.46 -1.77 -11.44
N ARG A 34 -10.48 -2.64 -11.62
CA ARG A 34 -10.47 -4.00 -11.07
C ARG A 34 -9.43 -4.90 -11.72
N LEU A 35 -9.16 -4.75 -13.01
CA LEU A 35 -8.07 -5.47 -13.67
C LEU A 35 -6.71 -5.11 -13.07
N LEU A 36 -6.46 -3.83 -12.79
CA LEU A 36 -5.24 -3.34 -12.16
C LEU A 36 -5.17 -3.76 -10.68
N GLY A 37 -6.23 -3.50 -9.90
CA GLY A 37 -6.29 -3.84 -8.48
C GLY A 37 -6.29 -5.34 -8.19
N GLY A 38 -6.73 -6.17 -9.14
CA GLY A 38 -6.73 -7.62 -9.03
C GLY A 38 -5.37 -8.28 -9.28
N ASP A 39 -4.31 -7.52 -9.53
CA ASP A 39 -2.94 -8.03 -9.62
C ASP A 39 -2.03 -7.35 -8.59
N PRO A 40 -1.62 -8.06 -7.53
CA PRO A 40 -0.83 -7.50 -6.44
C PRO A 40 0.58 -7.03 -6.87
N ARG A 41 1.03 -7.40 -8.09
CA ARG A 41 2.28 -6.88 -8.65
C ARG A 41 2.13 -5.46 -9.21
N LEU A 42 0.90 -4.99 -9.42
CA LEU A 42 0.59 -3.64 -9.89
C LEU A 42 0.27 -2.70 -8.75
N VAL A 43 -0.58 -3.14 -7.81
CA VAL A 43 -1.01 -2.30 -6.70
C VAL A 43 -1.58 -3.16 -5.56
N LEU A 44 -1.45 -2.65 -4.33
CA LEU A 44 -1.96 -3.30 -3.12
C LEU A 44 -2.79 -2.31 -2.28
N HIS A 45 -3.83 -2.81 -1.63
CA HIS A 45 -4.52 -2.23 -0.46
C HIS A 45 -4.78 -0.71 -0.50
N GLY A 46 -5.52 -0.25 -1.47
CA GLY A 46 -5.87 1.17 -1.58
C GLY A 46 -4.78 2.07 -2.15
N GLY A 47 -3.59 1.52 -2.44
CA GLY A 47 -2.56 2.19 -3.21
C GLY A 47 -2.98 2.43 -4.65
N GLY A 48 -2.23 3.24 -5.41
CA GLY A 48 -2.55 3.62 -6.77
C GLY A 48 -3.93 4.26 -6.91
N ASN A 49 -4.28 4.68 -8.09
CA ASN A 49 -5.60 5.25 -8.39
C ASN A 49 -5.85 5.33 -9.91
N THR A 50 -7.10 5.54 -10.25
CA THR A 50 -7.55 5.61 -11.63
C THR A 50 -8.59 6.68 -11.79
N SER A 51 -8.73 7.24 -12.98
CA SER A 51 -9.78 8.20 -13.28
C SER A 51 -10.30 8.13 -14.71
N VAL A 52 -11.48 8.72 -14.90
CA VAL A 52 -12.02 9.01 -16.21
C VAL A 52 -12.62 10.42 -16.24
N LYS A 53 -12.39 11.16 -17.31
CA LYS A 53 -13.06 12.42 -17.60
C LYS A 53 -14.30 12.13 -18.45
N CYS A 54 -15.46 12.47 -17.94
CA CYS A 54 -16.74 12.22 -18.61
C CYS A 54 -17.77 13.28 -18.23
N THR A 55 -18.84 13.33 -18.99
CA THR A 55 -20.00 14.16 -18.65
C THR A 55 -20.95 13.35 -17.80
N VAL A 56 -21.35 13.88 -16.66
CA VAL A 56 -22.30 13.27 -15.74
C VAL A 56 -23.36 14.29 -15.33
N PRO A 57 -24.61 13.87 -15.02
CA PRO A 57 -25.61 14.77 -14.49
C PRO A 57 -25.24 15.20 -13.07
N ASP A 58 -25.48 16.46 -12.73
CA ASP A 58 -25.46 16.91 -11.33
C ASP A 58 -26.83 16.66 -10.65
N LEU A 59 -26.97 17.11 -9.40
CA LEU A 59 -28.19 16.94 -8.61
C LEU A 59 -29.44 17.63 -9.20
N LEU A 60 -29.24 18.58 -10.10
CA LEU A 60 -30.33 19.27 -10.81
C LEU A 60 -30.62 18.65 -12.17
N GLY A 61 -29.82 17.67 -12.59
CA GLY A 61 -29.91 17.02 -13.90
C GLY A 61 -29.10 17.71 -15.00
N ASP A 62 -28.37 18.77 -14.67
CA ASP A 62 -27.53 19.48 -15.63
C ASP A 62 -26.27 18.66 -15.97
N SER A 63 -25.92 18.63 -17.26
CA SER A 63 -24.72 17.93 -17.76
C SER A 63 -23.45 18.68 -17.37
N VAL A 64 -22.55 18.04 -16.60
CA VAL A 64 -21.32 18.62 -16.09
C VAL A 64 -20.10 17.82 -16.54
N GLU A 65 -19.07 18.48 -17.05
CA GLU A 65 -17.76 17.86 -17.28
C GLU A 65 -17.09 17.58 -15.93
N ALA A 66 -16.88 16.31 -15.63
CA ALA A 66 -16.35 15.86 -14.35
C ALA A 66 -15.13 14.93 -14.53
N LEU A 67 -14.30 14.89 -13.51
CA LEU A 67 -13.31 13.86 -13.27
C LEU A 67 -13.89 12.87 -12.27
N CYS A 68 -14.22 11.67 -12.72
CA CYS A 68 -14.52 10.54 -11.84
C CYS A 68 -13.19 9.89 -11.47
N VAL A 69 -12.76 10.02 -10.22
CA VAL A 69 -11.45 9.57 -9.73
C VAL A 69 -11.59 8.71 -8.49
N LYS A 70 -10.74 7.70 -8.32
CA LYS A 70 -10.76 6.82 -7.14
C LYS A 70 -10.79 7.62 -5.85
N GLY A 71 -11.71 7.29 -4.97
CA GLY A 71 -11.83 7.83 -3.61
C GLY A 71 -10.68 7.38 -2.72
N SER A 72 -10.26 8.25 -1.81
CA SER A 72 -9.21 7.95 -0.84
C SER A 72 -9.60 6.75 0.03
N GLY A 73 -8.69 5.78 0.17
CA GLY A 73 -8.87 4.58 0.98
C GLY A 73 -9.68 3.45 0.32
N TRP A 74 -10.27 3.65 -0.86
CA TRP A 74 -10.90 2.58 -1.63
C TRP A 74 -9.86 1.64 -2.25
N ASP A 75 -10.15 0.34 -2.27
CA ASP A 75 -9.34 -0.64 -2.99
C ASP A 75 -9.80 -0.72 -4.46
N MET A 76 -8.85 -0.81 -5.39
CA MET A 76 -9.18 -0.94 -6.81
C MET A 76 -9.66 -2.35 -7.17
N ALA A 77 -9.31 -3.37 -6.38
CA ALA A 77 -9.66 -4.76 -6.67
C ALA A 77 -11.19 -5.02 -6.66
N ASP A 78 -11.90 -4.31 -5.81
CA ASP A 78 -13.35 -4.45 -5.62
C ASP A 78 -14.14 -3.14 -5.81
N ILE A 79 -13.50 -2.13 -6.41
CA ILE A 79 -14.11 -0.81 -6.57
C ILE A 79 -15.44 -0.87 -7.33
N GLU A 80 -16.42 -0.13 -6.86
CA GLU A 80 -17.74 0.09 -7.47
C GLU A 80 -17.90 1.57 -7.89
N PRO A 81 -18.88 1.95 -8.72
CA PRO A 81 -19.07 3.34 -9.14
C PRO A 81 -19.07 4.38 -8.01
N PRO A 82 -19.67 4.14 -6.81
CA PRO A 82 -19.58 5.09 -5.69
C PRO A 82 -18.16 5.34 -5.18
N GLY A 83 -17.22 4.41 -5.43
CA GLY A 83 -15.80 4.55 -5.11
C GLY A 83 -15.04 5.48 -6.08
N LEU A 84 -15.71 6.01 -7.10
CA LEU A 84 -15.17 6.95 -8.09
C LEU A 84 -15.92 8.29 -8.04
N PRO A 85 -15.77 9.07 -6.95
CA PRO A 85 -16.44 10.36 -6.81
C PRO A 85 -16.21 11.27 -8.00
N ALA A 86 -17.26 11.95 -8.45
CA ALA A 86 -17.22 12.89 -9.55
C ALA A 86 -16.92 14.30 -9.04
N VAL A 87 -15.86 14.92 -9.56
CA VAL A 87 -15.42 16.27 -9.21
C VAL A 87 -15.49 17.16 -10.45
N ARG A 88 -16.09 18.35 -10.36
CA ARG A 88 -16.12 19.32 -11.47
C ARG A 88 -14.72 19.58 -12.00
N LEU A 89 -14.48 19.32 -13.29
CA LEU A 89 -13.13 19.30 -13.85
C LEU A 89 -12.56 20.73 -14.07
N ALA A 90 -13.39 21.66 -14.53
CA ALA A 90 -12.93 23.02 -14.86
C ALA A 90 -12.32 23.77 -13.67
N PRO A 91 -12.88 23.75 -12.43
CA PRO A 91 -12.22 24.34 -11.27
C PRO A 91 -10.86 23.70 -10.93
N LEU A 92 -10.74 22.37 -11.06
CA LEU A 92 -9.48 21.68 -10.80
C LEU A 92 -8.38 22.12 -11.78
N ARG A 93 -8.70 22.18 -13.08
CA ARG A 93 -7.75 22.63 -14.12
C ARG A 93 -7.22 24.05 -13.88
N LYS A 94 -8.04 24.95 -13.34
CA LYS A 94 -7.64 26.32 -13.01
C LYS A 94 -6.52 26.37 -11.97
N LEU A 95 -6.43 25.35 -11.09
CA LEU A 95 -5.39 25.31 -10.05
C LEU A 95 -3.99 25.16 -10.64
N ARG A 96 -3.84 24.63 -11.86
CA ARG A 96 -2.54 24.52 -12.53
C ARG A 96 -1.79 25.86 -12.63
N ALA A 97 -2.51 26.98 -12.71
CA ALA A 97 -1.92 28.31 -12.76
C ALA A 97 -1.39 28.83 -11.41
N ARG A 98 -1.74 28.17 -10.30
CA ARG A 98 -1.25 28.58 -8.97
C ARG A 98 0.22 28.21 -8.79
N ALA A 99 0.97 29.06 -8.08
CA ALA A 99 2.36 28.77 -7.71
C ALA A 99 2.43 27.72 -6.59
N ALA A 100 1.57 27.88 -5.58
CA ALA A 100 1.46 26.98 -4.43
C ALA A 100 -0.01 26.79 -4.01
N LEU A 101 -0.28 25.70 -3.34
CA LEU A 101 -1.57 25.37 -2.75
C LEU A 101 -1.31 24.54 -1.49
N SER A 102 -1.93 24.94 -0.36
CA SER A 102 -1.87 24.13 0.85
C SER A 102 -2.71 22.86 0.70
N ASP A 103 -2.35 21.79 1.42
CA ASP A 103 -3.12 20.54 1.42
C ASP A 103 -4.55 20.77 1.90
N GLN A 104 -4.72 21.62 2.91
CA GLN A 104 -6.04 21.98 3.43
C GLN A 104 -6.91 22.65 2.37
N ASP A 105 -6.34 23.60 1.61
CA ASP A 105 -7.08 24.29 0.55
C ASP A 105 -7.31 23.37 -0.65
N MET A 106 -6.35 22.49 -0.98
CA MET A 106 -6.53 21.45 -1.99
C MET A 106 -7.73 20.58 -1.68
N VAL A 107 -7.83 20.04 -0.46
CA VAL A 107 -8.95 19.21 -0.02
C VAL A 107 -10.26 20.00 0.00
N LYS A 108 -10.27 21.25 0.51
CA LYS A 108 -11.47 22.10 0.50
C LYS A 108 -11.98 22.34 -0.91
N ILE A 109 -11.08 22.66 -1.86
CA ILE A 109 -11.47 22.90 -3.25
C ILE A 109 -12.00 21.62 -3.89
N GLN A 110 -11.36 20.48 -3.70
CA GLN A 110 -11.83 19.21 -4.22
C GLN A 110 -13.23 18.89 -3.67
N ARG A 111 -13.45 19.00 -2.35
CA ARG A 111 -14.75 18.76 -1.72
C ARG A 111 -15.83 19.73 -2.18
N ALA A 112 -15.52 21.01 -2.29
CA ALA A 112 -16.47 22.04 -2.75
C ALA A 112 -16.90 21.82 -4.21
N ASN A 113 -16.16 21.02 -4.97
CA ASN A 113 -16.45 20.72 -6.36
C ASN A 113 -16.93 19.27 -6.59
N LEU A 114 -17.15 18.48 -5.52
CA LEU A 114 -17.88 17.22 -5.63
C LEU A 114 -19.30 17.46 -6.17
N LEU A 115 -19.75 16.61 -7.08
CA LEU A 115 -21.14 16.66 -7.56
C LEU A 115 -22.10 16.09 -6.52
N ASP A 116 -21.67 15.09 -5.77
CA ASP A 116 -22.36 14.57 -4.58
C ASP A 116 -21.53 14.93 -3.34
N PRO A 117 -22.01 15.84 -2.47
CA PRO A 117 -21.32 16.20 -1.22
C PRO A 117 -21.13 15.04 -0.24
N GLY A 118 -21.95 13.97 -0.36
CA GLY A 118 -21.87 12.75 0.45
C GLY A 118 -20.81 11.76 -0.05
N ALA A 119 -20.25 11.97 -1.24
CA ALA A 119 -19.25 11.09 -1.81
C ALA A 119 -17.93 11.07 -0.98
N PRO A 120 -17.14 9.99 -1.08
CA PRO A 120 -15.84 9.92 -0.43
C PRO A 120 -14.90 11.03 -0.93
N ASN A 121 -13.90 11.37 -0.11
CA ASN A 121 -12.86 12.30 -0.54
C ASN A 121 -12.15 11.74 -1.78
N PRO A 122 -11.92 12.54 -2.83
CA PRO A 122 -11.11 12.15 -3.97
C PRO A 122 -9.67 11.83 -3.54
N SER A 123 -8.95 11.02 -4.32
CA SER A 123 -7.54 10.74 -4.12
C SER A 123 -6.71 12.02 -3.93
N VAL A 124 -5.65 11.95 -3.13
CA VAL A 124 -4.68 13.04 -2.97
C VAL A 124 -4.01 13.44 -4.30
N GLU A 125 -3.99 12.54 -5.28
CA GLU A 125 -3.42 12.74 -6.62
C GLU A 125 -4.45 13.21 -7.66
N THR A 126 -5.65 13.56 -7.25
CA THR A 126 -6.74 14.04 -8.13
C THR A 126 -6.29 15.16 -9.07
N LEU A 127 -5.44 16.07 -8.60
CA LEU A 127 -4.95 17.19 -9.42
C LEU A 127 -4.01 16.71 -10.53
N LEU A 128 -3.18 15.68 -10.31
CA LEU A 128 -2.36 15.09 -11.36
C LEU A 128 -3.24 14.53 -12.48
N HIS A 129 -4.29 13.78 -12.12
CA HIS A 129 -5.27 13.28 -13.10
C HIS A 129 -6.00 14.41 -13.84
N ALA A 130 -6.33 15.50 -13.14
CA ALA A 130 -7.03 16.64 -13.75
C ALA A 130 -6.15 17.44 -14.71
N PHE A 131 -4.84 17.53 -14.44
CA PHE A 131 -3.89 18.31 -15.24
C PHE A 131 -3.43 17.61 -16.51
N LEU A 132 -3.43 16.27 -16.54
CA LEU A 132 -3.23 15.49 -17.75
C LEU A 132 -4.45 15.62 -18.67
N PRO A 133 -4.29 15.79 -19.99
CA PRO A 133 -5.43 16.03 -20.91
C PRO A 133 -6.25 14.77 -21.19
N HIS A 134 -5.68 13.59 -21.06
CA HIS A 134 -6.26 12.32 -21.47
C HIS A 134 -7.53 11.98 -20.71
N LYS A 135 -8.42 11.25 -21.37
CA LYS A 135 -9.72 10.85 -20.83
C LYS A 135 -9.58 9.81 -19.72
N PHE A 136 -8.81 8.75 -19.95
CA PHE A 136 -8.51 7.71 -18.97
C PHE A 136 -7.07 7.87 -18.47
N VAL A 137 -6.89 7.82 -17.14
CA VAL A 137 -5.58 7.91 -16.49
C VAL A 137 -5.50 6.82 -15.43
N ASP A 138 -4.45 6.02 -15.49
CA ASP A 138 -4.14 4.92 -14.59
C ASP A 138 -2.85 5.22 -13.81
N HIS A 139 -2.82 4.90 -12.53
CA HIS A 139 -1.64 4.98 -11.68
C HIS A 139 -1.50 3.72 -10.84
N THR A 140 -0.30 3.14 -10.87
CA THR A 140 0.04 1.94 -10.11
C THR A 140 1.41 2.08 -9.44
N HIS A 141 1.62 1.28 -8.38
CA HIS A 141 2.90 1.11 -7.71
C HIS A 141 3.52 -0.23 -8.13
N ALA A 142 3.63 -0.44 -9.45
CA ALA A 142 4.05 -1.72 -10.02
C ALA A 142 5.44 -2.13 -9.52
N THR A 143 5.53 -3.29 -8.85
CA THR A 143 6.75 -3.83 -8.21
C THR A 143 7.96 -3.79 -9.14
N ALA A 144 7.80 -4.23 -10.41
CA ALA A 144 8.90 -4.24 -11.37
C ALA A 144 9.39 -2.84 -11.75
N VAL A 145 8.49 -1.85 -11.83
CA VAL A 145 8.87 -0.46 -12.10
C VAL A 145 9.56 0.14 -10.88
N LEU A 146 9.06 -0.13 -9.66
CA LEU A 146 9.70 0.30 -8.42
C LEU A 146 11.12 -0.27 -8.29
N SER A 147 11.34 -1.54 -8.62
CA SER A 147 12.68 -2.15 -8.58
C SER A 147 13.71 -1.43 -9.46
N LEU A 148 13.27 -0.78 -10.54
CA LEU A 148 14.11 0.04 -11.42
C LEU A 148 14.19 1.50 -10.96
N SER A 149 13.10 2.05 -10.41
CA SER A 149 13.02 3.46 -10.01
C SER A 149 13.57 3.74 -8.61
N ASP A 150 13.75 2.69 -7.78
CA ASP A 150 14.30 2.78 -6.44
C ASP A 150 15.81 2.43 -6.45
N GLN A 151 16.54 3.13 -7.28
CA GLN A 151 17.98 2.98 -7.51
C GLN A 151 18.66 4.35 -7.44
N PRO A 152 19.98 4.42 -7.15
CA PRO A 152 20.72 5.68 -7.21
C PRO A 152 20.72 6.32 -8.61
N ASP A 153 20.80 5.47 -9.66
CA ASP A 153 20.85 5.83 -11.09
C ASP A 153 19.49 5.59 -11.80
N ALA A 154 18.40 5.70 -11.07
CA ALA A 154 17.06 5.38 -11.53
C ALA A 154 16.66 6.09 -12.83
N ALA A 155 16.98 7.39 -12.97
CA ALA A 155 16.62 8.15 -14.17
C ALA A 155 17.26 7.58 -15.43
N GLU A 156 18.55 7.18 -15.36
CA GLU A 156 19.29 6.57 -16.47
C GLU A 156 18.69 5.20 -16.81
N ARG A 157 18.43 4.35 -15.81
CA ARG A 157 17.82 3.02 -16.02
C ARG A 157 16.44 3.09 -16.66
N ILE A 158 15.61 4.03 -16.25
CA ILE A 158 14.28 4.25 -16.81
C ILE A 158 14.38 4.77 -18.25
N ALA A 159 15.30 5.72 -18.51
CA ALA A 159 15.55 6.23 -19.86
C ALA A 159 16.08 5.13 -20.81
N ASP A 160 17.01 4.30 -20.36
CA ASP A 160 17.56 3.19 -21.14
C ASP A 160 16.50 2.13 -21.48
N LEU A 161 15.59 1.85 -20.55
CA LEU A 161 14.56 0.83 -20.76
C LEU A 161 13.45 1.31 -21.67
N TYR A 162 12.92 2.49 -21.42
CA TYR A 162 11.68 2.95 -22.06
C TYR A 162 11.92 3.94 -23.22
N GLY A 163 13.12 4.55 -23.28
CA GLY A 163 13.40 5.57 -24.29
C GLY A 163 12.37 6.71 -24.25
N PRO A 164 11.88 7.15 -25.42
CA PRO A 164 10.92 8.26 -25.49
C PRO A 164 9.48 7.88 -25.12
N ARG A 165 9.21 6.64 -24.72
CA ARG A 165 7.84 6.20 -24.40
C ARG A 165 7.33 6.77 -23.09
N VAL A 166 8.21 7.19 -22.18
CA VAL A 166 7.81 7.71 -20.86
C VAL A 166 8.50 9.02 -20.54
N GLY A 167 7.76 9.91 -19.86
CA GLY A 167 8.35 11.05 -19.17
C GLY A 167 8.84 10.63 -17.78
N ILE A 168 10.01 11.12 -17.37
CA ILE A 168 10.60 10.82 -16.05
C ILE A 168 10.35 11.99 -15.12
N VAL A 169 9.63 11.72 -14.02
CA VAL A 169 9.33 12.71 -12.98
C VAL A 169 10.24 12.42 -11.79
N PRO A 170 11.11 13.33 -11.36
CA PRO A 170 11.90 13.14 -10.16
C PRO A 170 10.97 12.98 -8.95
N TYR A 171 11.50 12.40 -7.86
CA TYR A 171 10.69 12.30 -6.64
C TYR A 171 10.24 13.68 -6.17
N VAL A 172 8.97 13.81 -5.97
CA VAL A 172 8.29 14.95 -5.33
C VAL A 172 7.21 14.37 -4.44
N MET A 173 7.08 14.89 -3.23
CA MET A 173 6.02 14.48 -2.31
C MET A 173 4.64 14.53 -2.99
N PRO A 174 3.81 13.50 -2.84
CA PRO A 174 2.45 13.48 -3.40
C PRO A 174 1.64 14.72 -3.02
N GLY A 175 0.78 15.18 -3.95
CA GLY A 175 -0.04 16.35 -3.75
C GLY A 175 0.11 17.38 -4.88
N PHE A 176 -0.08 18.67 -4.55
CA PHE A 176 -0.14 19.74 -5.55
C PHE A 176 1.16 19.90 -6.35
N GLN A 177 2.32 19.86 -5.70
CA GLN A 177 3.61 20.08 -6.38
C GLN A 177 3.95 18.90 -7.31
N LEU A 178 3.65 17.68 -6.91
CA LEU A 178 3.79 16.51 -7.78
C LEU A 178 2.90 16.64 -9.02
N ALA A 179 1.65 17.05 -8.86
CA ALA A 179 0.72 17.25 -9.96
C ALA A 179 1.22 18.30 -10.97
N LYS A 180 1.81 19.40 -10.47
CA LYS A 180 2.45 20.41 -11.34
C LYS A 180 3.66 19.85 -12.07
N LYS A 181 4.56 19.20 -11.34
CA LYS A 181 5.80 18.64 -11.92
C LYS A 181 5.50 17.62 -13.00
N ALA A 182 4.55 16.71 -12.75
CA ALA A 182 4.12 15.73 -13.73
C ALA A 182 3.49 16.40 -14.99
N ALA A 183 2.68 17.45 -14.80
CA ALA A 183 2.11 18.21 -15.90
C ALA A 183 3.16 18.99 -16.71
N GLU A 184 4.24 19.45 -16.08
CA GLU A 184 5.39 20.09 -16.76
C GLU A 184 6.15 19.07 -17.62
N VAL A 185 6.46 17.91 -17.05
CA VAL A 185 7.15 16.82 -17.78
C VAL A 185 6.32 16.36 -18.97
N PHE A 186 5.03 16.15 -18.78
CA PHE A 186 4.12 15.79 -19.87
C PHE A 186 4.05 16.88 -20.95
N ALA A 187 4.00 18.16 -20.56
CA ALA A 187 3.92 19.27 -21.52
C ALA A 187 5.21 19.43 -22.35
N ALA A 188 6.36 18.99 -21.84
CA ALA A 188 7.62 18.99 -22.55
C ALA A 188 7.66 17.96 -23.68
N ASP A 189 7.00 16.80 -23.50
CA ASP A 189 6.83 15.78 -24.55
C ASP A 189 5.43 15.14 -24.43
N PRO A 190 4.42 15.66 -25.13
CA PRO A 190 3.07 15.12 -25.11
C PRO A 190 2.90 13.79 -25.85
N ALA A 191 3.94 13.27 -26.53
CA ALA A 191 3.87 12.01 -27.25
C ALA A 191 4.10 10.78 -26.37
N VAL A 192 4.51 10.98 -25.10
CA VAL A 192 4.74 9.88 -24.15
C VAL A 192 3.45 9.10 -23.87
N GLU A 193 3.60 7.80 -23.64
CA GLU A 193 2.51 6.87 -23.30
C GLU A 193 2.23 6.82 -21.78
N GLY A 194 3.19 7.29 -20.97
CA GLY A 194 3.11 7.28 -19.51
C GLY A 194 4.16 8.18 -18.86
N LEU A 195 4.08 8.27 -17.54
CA LEU A 195 5.05 8.96 -16.68
C LEU A 195 5.56 7.98 -15.62
N VAL A 196 6.88 7.84 -15.49
CA VAL A 196 7.48 7.14 -14.36
C VAL A 196 7.86 8.17 -13.31
N LEU A 197 7.24 8.07 -12.13
CA LEU A 197 7.54 8.86 -10.96
C LEU A 197 8.59 8.10 -10.17
N LEU A 198 9.82 8.60 -10.15
CA LEU A 198 10.93 7.94 -9.45
C LEU A 198 10.59 7.74 -7.97
N LYS A 199 10.83 6.53 -7.45
CA LYS A 199 10.58 6.13 -6.05
C LYS A 199 9.11 6.26 -5.62
N HIS A 200 8.16 6.18 -6.58
CA HIS A 200 6.75 6.31 -6.30
C HIS A 200 5.90 5.32 -7.12
N GLY A 201 6.00 5.33 -8.44
CA GLY A 201 5.18 4.49 -9.31
C GLY A 201 5.13 4.94 -10.76
N VAL A 202 4.09 4.51 -11.48
CA VAL A 202 3.92 4.77 -12.91
C VAL A 202 2.50 5.21 -13.23
N PHE A 203 2.37 6.20 -14.11
CA PHE A 203 1.12 6.63 -14.74
C PHE A 203 1.08 6.21 -16.19
N THR A 204 -0.08 5.78 -16.66
CA THR A 204 -0.40 5.63 -18.07
C THR A 204 -1.74 6.29 -18.37
N PHE A 205 -1.97 6.61 -19.62
CA PHE A 205 -3.16 7.34 -20.01
C PHE A 205 -3.53 7.05 -21.46
N GLY A 206 -4.80 7.31 -21.83
CA GLY A 206 -5.29 7.12 -23.16
C GLY A 206 -6.65 7.79 -23.42
N ALA A 207 -7.07 7.78 -24.68
CA ALA A 207 -8.43 8.20 -25.08
C ALA A 207 -9.48 7.16 -24.71
N GLU A 208 -9.09 5.88 -24.67
CA GLU A 208 -9.94 4.74 -24.35
C GLU A 208 -9.44 4.01 -23.10
N ALA A 209 -10.35 3.37 -22.36
CA ALA A 209 -10.03 2.61 -21.14
C ALA A 209 -9.03 1.48 -21.42
N ARG A 210 -9.22 0.76 -22.54
CA ARG A 210 -8.33 -0.30 -22.99
C ARG A 210 -6.93 0.22 -23.27
N GLU A 211 -6.81 1.35 -23.95
CA GLU A 211 -5.53 1.94 -24.31
C GLU A 211 -4.69 2.27 -23.08
N ALA A 212 -5.27 2.95 -22.09
CA ALA A 212 -4.58 3.29 -20.84
C ALA A 212 -4.11 2.03 -20.10
N TYR A 213 -4.99 1.02 -19.99
CA TYR A 213 -4.69 -0.26 -19.36
C TYR A 213 -3.59 -1.05 -20.10
N GLU A 214 -3.68 -1.19 -21.43
CA GLU A 214 -2.68 -1.94 -22.21
C GLU A 214 -1.30 -1.27 -22.19
N ARG A 215 -1.25 0.06 -22.15
CA ARG A 215 -0.01 0.81 -21.94
C ARG A 215 0.63 0.47 -20.59
N MET A 216 -0.17 0.40 -19.52
CA MET A 216 0.31 -0.02 -18.19
C MET A 216 0.93 -1.43 -18.26
N ILE A 217 0.20 -2.39 -18.83
CA ILE A 217 0.68 -3.76 -18.96
C ILE A 217 1.97 -3.84 -19.81
N ALA A 218 2.03 -3.08 -20.90
CA ALA A 218 3.21 -3.05 -21.77
C ALA A 218 4.44 -2.49 -21.07
N LEU A 219 4.32 -1.35 -20.36
CA LEU A 219 5.44 -0.75 -19.63
C LEU A 219 5.91 -1.65 -18.48
N VAL A 220 4.99 -2.22 -17.70
CA VAL A 220 5.35 -3.14 -16.61
C VAL A 220 5.98 -4.42 -17.16
N SER A 221 5.50 -4.95 -18.29
CA SER A 221 6.11 -6.14 -18.91
C SER A 221 7.55 -5.92 -19.37
N LEU A 222 7.87 -4.73 -19.87
CA LEU A 222 9.25 -4.36 -20.19
C LEU A 222 10.14 -4.35 -18.96
N ALA A 223 9.65 -3.79 -17.84
CA ALA A 223 10.36 -3.82 -16.57
C ALA A 223 10.59 -5.25 -16.07
N GLU A 224 9.54 -6.10 -16.08
CA GLU A 224 9.66 -7.53 -15.72
C GLU A 224 10.69 -8.26 -16.59
N GLY A 225 10.71 -7.98 -17.89
CA GLY A 225 11.71 -8.53 -18.83
C GLY A 225 13.13 -8.12 -18.44
N ARG A 226 13.36 -6.83 -18.22
CA ARG A 226 14.66 -6.29 -17.80
C ARG A 226 15.18 -6.91 -16.50
N LEU A 227 14.30 -7.10 -15.53
CA LEU A 227 14.64 -7.74 -14.24
C LEU A 227 14.94 -9.22 -14.41
N SER A 228 14.23 -9.92 -15.32
CA SER A 228 14.47 -11.34 -15.58
C SER A 228 15.83 -11.61 -16.20
N ASP A 229 16.30 -10.72 -17.05
CA ASP A 229 17.61 -10.81 -17.70
C ASP A 229 18.79 -10.60 -16.71
N GLY A 230 18.53 -9.88 -15.61
CA GLY A 230 19.51 -9.56 -14.54
C GLY A 230 19.51 -10.52 -13.34
N ARG A 231 18.68 -11.56 -13.34
CA ARG A 231 18.52 -12.45 -12.17
C ARG A 231 19.74 -13.32 -11.89
N ASN A 232 20.69 -12.77 -11.14
CA ASN A 232 21.71 -13.54 -10.42
C ASN A 232 21.21 -13.84 -8.99
N SER A 233 21.72 -14.90 -8.35
CA SER A 233 21.46 -15.16 -6.93
C SER A 233 22.10 -14.05 -6.11
N VAL A 234 21.30 -13.11 -5.62
CA VAL A 234 21.76 -11.84 -5.04
C VAL A 234 22.20 -12.00 -3.60
N PHE A 235 21.56 -12.90 -2.86
CA PHE A 235 21.80 -13.02 -1.43
C PHE A 235 22.67 -14.23 -1.12
N VAL A 236 23.89 -13.96 -0.64
CA VAL A 236 24.74 -15.00 -0.03
C VAL A 236 24.09 -15.39 1.31
N PRO A 237 23.75 -16.68 1.52
CA PRO A 237 23.12 -17.11 2.75
C PRO A 237 23.99 -16.84 3.96
N ARG A 238 23.38 -16.37 5.05
CA ARG A 238 24.02 -16.26 6.36
C ARG A 238 24.14 -17.63 7.04
N ALA A 239 25.08 -17.77 7.97
CA ALA A 239 25.10 -18.93 8.85
C ALA A 239 23.88 -18.90 9.78
N LEU A 240 23.13 -20.00 9.82
CA LEU A 240 21.97 -20.18 10.70
C LEU A 240 22.25 -21.33 11.67
N PRO A 241 21.59 -21.37 12.85
CA PRO A 241 21.60 -22.55 13.72
C PRO A 241 21.13 -23.81 12.97
N SER A 242 21.71 -24.95 13.32
CA SER A 242 21.39 -26.25 12.70
C SER A 242 19.93 -26.69 12.91
N ALA A 243 19.31 -26.23 14.00
CA ALA A 243 17.92 -26.48 14.31
C ALA A 243 17.22 -25.17 14.68
N LEU A 244 16.14 -24.84 13.99
CA LEU A 244 15.37 -23.61 14.17
C LEU A 244 13.99 -23.91 14.78
N ALA A 245 13.48 -23.00 15.60
CA ALA A 245 12.11 -23.05 16.05
C ALA A 245 11.17 -22.55 14.96
N GLY A 246 10.06 -23.25 14.76
CA GLY A 246 9.06 -22.88 13.75
C GLY A 246 8.20 -21.67 14.16
N PRO A 247 7.45 -21.09 13.19
CA PRO A 247 6.68 -19.86 13.41
C PRO A 247 5.66 -19.96 14.53
N ALA A 248 5.05 -21.14 14.76
CA ALA A 248 4.09 -21.37 15.84
C ALA A 248 4.69 -21.18 17.26
N LYS A 249 6.01 -21.39 17.42
CA LYS A 249 6.71 -21.14 18.69
C LYS A 249 7.23 -19.71 18.80
N VAL A 250 7.55 -19.09 17.68
CA VAL A 250 8.11 -17.72 17.59
C VAL A 250 7.02 -16.66 17.73
N ALA A 251 5.88 -16.83 17.06
CA ALA A 251 4.80 -15.84 17.02
C ALA A 251 4.27 -15.43 18.40
N PRO A 252 4.00 -16.35 19.35
CA PRO A 252 3.54 -15.95 20.70
C PRO A 252 4.57 -15.09 21.46
N ILE A 253 5.85 -15.38 21.29
CA ILE A 253 6.94 -14.61 21.91
C ILE A 253 6.94 -13.18 21.36
N LEU A 254 6.98 -13.03 20.03
CA LEU A 254 6.98 -11.73 19.37
C LEU A 254 5.71 -10.93 19.70
N ARG A 255 4.54 -11.58 19.70
CA ARG A 255 3.27 -10.96 20.09
C ARG A 255 3.30 -10.43 21.51
N GLY A 256 3.90 -11.17 22.42
CA GLY A 256 4.04 -10.75 23.83
C GLY A 256 5.00 -9.58 24.00
N ILE A 257 6.13 -9.59 23.28
CA ILE A 257 7.16 -8.55 23.37
C ILE A 257 6.65 -7.22 22.75
N CYS A 258 5.90 -7.28 21.66
CA CYS A 258 5.32 -6.09 21.00
C CYS A 258 4.03 -5.60 21.67
N ALA A 259 3.60 -6.16 22.80
CA ALA A 259 2.42 -5.71 23.51
C ALA A 259 2.64 -4.34 24.16
N ILE A 260 1.67 -3.45 24.01
CA ILE A 260 1.71 -2.09 24.55
C ILE A 260 0.91 -2.08 25.86
N ALA A 261 1.50 -1.63 26.94
CA ALA A 261 0.77 -1.46 28.22
C ALA A 261 -0.35 -0.43 28.04
N ASP A 262 -1.54 -0.74 28.55
CA ASP A 262 -2.65 0.20 28.54
C ASP A 262 -2.50 1.19 29.70
N PRO A 263 -2.28 2.49 29.43
CA PRO A 263 -2.08 3.47 30.50
C PRO A 263 -3.35 3.71 31.33
N ALA A 264 -4.52 3.37 30.79
CA ALA A 264 -5.82 3.53 31.49
C ALA A 264 -6.15 2.35 32.43
N GLN A 265 -5.51 1.18 32.21
CA GLN A 265 -5.80 -0.04 32.98
C GLN A 265 -4.49 -0.76 33.34
N PRO A 266 -3.96 -0.55 34.57
CA PRO A 266 -2.76 -1.24 35.03
C PRO A 266 -2.86 -2.78 34.91
N GLY A 267 -1.88 -3.39 34.23
CA GLY A 267 -1.85 -4.83 33.96
C GLY A 267 -2.59 -5.28 32.70
N ALA A 268 -3.31 -4.38 32.01
CA ALA A 268 -3.85 -4.64 30.70
C ALA A 268 -2.85 -4.29 29.59
N TYR A 269 -2.96 -5.00 28.47
CA TYR A 269 -2.09 -4.81 27.30
C TYR A 269 -2.89 -4.81 26.02
N LYS A 270 -2.60 -3.86 25.16
CA LYS A 270 -2.99 -3.88 23.75
C LYS A 270 -2.00 -4.74 22.98
N ARG A 271 -2.50 -5.74 22.25
CA ARG A 271 -1.69 -6.70 21.52
C ARG A 271 -1.97 -6.60 20.03
N PHE A 272 -0.95 -6.88 19.24
CA PHE A 272 -1.12 -7.03 17.80
C PHE A 272 -1.55 -8.44 17.43
N VAL A 273 -2.27 -8.57 16.33
CA VAL A 273 -2.43 -9.83 15.58
C VAL A 273 -1.24 -9.94 14.64
N LEU A 274 -0.72 -11.15 14.45
CA LEU A 274 0.40 -11.42 13.58
C LEU A 274 -0.06 -12.24 12.38
N ASP A 275 0.37 -11.87 11.18
CA ASP A 275 0.23 -12.63 9.96
C ASP A 275 1.61 -13.08 9.48
N PHE A 276 1.77 -14.37 9.16
CA PHE A 276 3.04 -14.99 8.85
C PHE A 276 3.21 -15.25 7.36
N ARG A 277 4.38 -14.89 6.81
CA ARG A 277 4.82 -15.22 5.46
C ARG A 277 6.17 -15.94 5.51
N GLY A 278 6.24 -17.12 4.91
CA GLY A 278 7.45 -17.96 4.89
C GLY A 278 7.73 -18.59 3.54
N GLY A 279 7.20 -17.99 2.46
CA GLY A 279 7.44 -18.44 1.09
C GLY A 279 8.93 -18.40 0.69
N PRO A 280 9.34 -19.12 -0.38
CA PRO A 280 10.75 -19.24 -0.77
C PRO A 280 11.44 -17.89 -1.04
N ALA A 281 10.74 -16.89 -1.56
CA ALA A 281 11.29 -15.56 -1.81
C ALA A 281 11.59 -14.83 -0.48
N VAL A 282 10.63 -14.84 0.45
CA VAL A 282 10.79 -14.27 1.79
C VAL A 282 11.95 -14.95 2.53
N ARG A 283 12.03 -16.29 2.47
CA ARG A 283 13.10 -17.06 3.12
C ARG A 283 14.47 -16.67 2.57
N ARG A 284 14.65 -16.62 1.25
CA ARG A 284 15.92 -16.18 0.65
C ARG A 284 16.31 -14.78 1.10
N PHE A 285 15.34 -13.88 1.20
CA PHE A 285 15.56 -12.50 1.64
C PHE A 285 16.01 -12.44 3.10
N VAL A 286 15.25 -13.03 4.02
CA VAL A 286 15.57 -12.93 5.47
C VAL A 286 16.80 -13.73 5.85
N ASP A 287 17.19 -14.75 5.07
CA ASP A 287 18.36 -15.59 5.31
C ASP A 287 19.63 -15.05 4.64
N GLY A 288 19.58 -13.89 3.99
CA GLY A 288 20.72 -13.27 3.35
C GLY A 288 21.71 -12.65 4.36
N GLY A 289 23.03 -12.73 4.03
CA GLY A 289 24.10 -12.28 4.92
C GLY A 289 24.13 -10.78 5.18
N GLU A 290 23.62 -9.99 4.20
CA GLU A 290 23.57 -8.52 4.30
C GLU A 290 22.18 -7.99 4.68
N LEU A 291 21.33 -8.82 5.31
CA LEU A 291 19.97 -8.45 5.68
C LEU A 291 19.89 -7.10 6.42
N GLU A 292 20.85 -6.79 7.28
CA GLU A 292 20.91 -5.52 8.02
C GLU A 292 21.07 -4.32 7.08
N ARG A 293 21.72 -4.47 5.94
CA ARG A 293 21.91 -3.41 4.94
C ARG A 293 20.62 -3.21 4.14
N TYR A 294 20.22 -4.20 3.35
CA TYR A 294 19.08 -4.05 2.44
C TYR A 294 17.73 -4.11 3.16
N GLY A 295 17.66 -4.78 4.31
CA GLY A 295 16.46 -4.85 5.14
C GLY A 295 16.13 -3.55 5.87
N ARG A 296 17.07 -2.59 5.94
CA ARG A 296 16.88 -1.25 6.53
C ARG A 296 17.01 -0.14 5.50
N ALA A 297 16.78 -0.43 4.23
CA ALA A 297 16.96 0.55 3.17
C ALA A 297 15.74 1.47 2.94
N GLY A 298 14.66 1.28 3.66
CA GLY A 298 13.44 2.09 3.58
C GLY A 298 12.32 1.43 2.78
N VAL A 299 11.24 2.18 2.54
CA VAL A 299 10.05 1.72 1.83
C VAL A 299 10.24 1.76 0.31
N ALA A 300 9.48 0.93 -0.43
CA ALA A 300 9.51 0.91 -1.89
C ALA A 300 8.64 2.01 -2.53
N THR A 301 7.62 2.47 -1.83
CA THR A 301 6.77 3.56 -2.28
C THR A 301 6.27 4.35 -1.06
N PRO A 302 6.05 5.67 -1.17
CA PRO A 302 5.81 6.53 -0.02
C PRO A 302 4.64 6.11 0.86
N ASP A 303 3.52 5.68 0.28
CA ASP A 303 2.32 5.30 1.02
C ASP A 303 2.47 4.02 1.88
N HIS A 304 3.51 3.23 1.66
CA HIS A 304 3.80 2.08 2.52
C HIS A 304 4.17 2.48 3.96
N THR A 305 4.77 3.67 4.17
CA THR A 305 5.19 4.14 5.50
C THR A 305 4.09 4.10 6.54
N ILE A 306 2.85 4.45 6.17
CA ILE A 306 1.71 4.44 7.10
C ILE A 306 1.24 3.04 7.50
N ARG A 307 1.63 2.00 6.73
CA ARG A 307 1.21 0.59 6.95
C ARG A 307 2.31 -0.25 7.59
N THR A 308 3.57 -0.06 7.17
CA THR A 308 4.69 -0.92 7.55
C THR A 308 5.73 -0.23 8.43
N LYS A 309 5.57 1.08 8.70
CA LYS A 309 6.65 1.95 9.17
C LYS A 309 7.76 2.07 8.11
N ASN A 310 8.76 2.89 8.38
CA ASN A 310 9.86 3.13 7.44
C ASN A 310 10.78 1.92 7.29
N TYR A 311 10.92 1.14 8.35
CA TYR A 311 11.81 -0.01 8.42
C TYR A 311 11.14 -1.19 9.12
N PRO A 312 11.44 -2.43 8.72
CA PRO A 312 11.09 -3.61 9.52
C PRO A 312 12.00 -3.74 10.74
N LEU A 313 11.51 -4.42 11.76
CA LEU A 313 12.34 -4.92 12.85
C LEU A 313 13.04 -6.20 12.38
N ILE A 314 14.35 -6.31 12.61
CA ILE A 314 15.12 -7.53 12.40
C ILE A 314 15.44 -8.14 13.77
N VAL A 315 15.10 -9.42 13.97
CA VAL A 315 15.43 -10.16 15.19
C VAL A 315 16.41 -11.30 14.88
N PRO A 316 17.15 -11.84 15.86
CA PRO A 316 18.05 -12.97 15.63
C PRO A 316 17.28 -14.24 15.21
N PRO A 317 17.96 -15.25 14.61
CA PRO A 317 17.35 -16.55 14.30
C PRO A 317 16.97 -17.29 15.59
N PRO A 318 15.76 -17.90 15.67
CA PRO A 318 15.31 -18.63 16.85
C PRO A 318 15.87 -20.07 16.87
N GLU A 319 16.92 -20.30 17.66
CA GLU A 319 17.48 -21.64 17.83
C GLU A 319 16.51 -22.54 18.63
N HIS A 320 16.28 -23.76 18.13
CA HIS A 320 15.45 -24.74 18.81
C HIS A 320 16.06 -25.11 20.18
N GLY A 321 15.24 -25.10 21.23
CA GLY A 321 15.71 -25.38 22.59
C GLY A 321 16.27 -24.16 23.34
N ARG A 322 16.45 -23.00 22.67
CA ARG A 322 17.00 -21.76 23.28
C ARG A 322 16.04 -20.57 23.12
N LEU A 323 14.72 -20.82 23.25
CA LEU A 323 13.69 -19.80 23.03
C LEU A 323 13.74 -18.67 24.07
N ASP A 324 14.24 -18.90 25.28
CA ASP A 324 14.39 -17.85 26.29
C ASP A 324 15.49 -16.85 25.90
N GLU A 325 16.56 -17.33 25.29
CA GLU A 325 17.62 -16.45 24.75
C GLU A 325 17.09 -15.65 23.55
N PHE A 326 16.36 -16.33 22.64
CA PHE A 326 15.68 -15.64 21.56
C PHE A 326 14.73 -14.55 22.08
N ALA A 327 13.88 -14.86 23.07
CA ALA A 327 12.96 -13.90 23.67
C ALA A 327 13.69 -12.70 24.28
N THR A 328 14.81 -12.93 24.95
CA THR A 328 15.65 -11.87 25.53
C THR A 328 16.23 -10.97 24.45
N ALA A 329 16.82 -11.56 23.42
CA ALA A 329 17.43 -10.81 22.31
C ALA A 329 16.38 -10.05 21.48
N ALA A 330 15.22 -10.69 21.19
CA ALA A 330 14.12 -10.05 20.50
C ALA A 330 13.54 -8.86 21.31
N ARG A 331 13.46 -8.97 22.63
CA ARG A 331 13.04 -7.86 23.50
C ARG A 331 13.99 -6.68 23.41
N ALA A 332 15.29 -6.95 23.41
CA ALA A 332 16.31 -5.92 23.25
C ALA A 332 16.19 -5.25 21.86
N ALA A 333 15.97 -6.03 20.80
CA ALA A 333 15.77 -5.51 19.45
C ALA A 333 14.51 -4.64 19.33
N VAL A 334 13.41 -5.01 19.94
CA VAL A 334 12.19 -4.16 20.00
C VAL A 334 12.45 -2.87 20.78
N ALA A 335 13.13 -2.94 21.91
CA ALA A 335 13.46 -1.75 22.71
C ALA A 335 14.34 -0.77 21.91
N GLN A 336 15.32 -1.30 21.17
CA GLN A 336 16.18 -0.47 20.30
C GLN A 336 15.36 0.14 19.16
N PHE A 337 14.49 -0.63 18.50
CA PHE A 337 13.61 -0.14 17.44
C PHE A 337 12.72 1.01 17.92
N VAL A 338 12.14 0.89 19.11
CA VAL A 338 11.34 1.95 19.74
C VAL A 338 12.18 3.19 20.04
N ALA A 339 13.37 3.02 20.56
CA ALA A 339 14.30 4.13 20.82
C ALA A 339 14.71 4.85 19.52
N ASP A 340 15.02 4.09 18.48
CA ASP A 340 15.36 4.63 17.15
C ASP A 340 14.17 5.41 16.55
N TYR A 341 12.93 4.90 16.72
CA TYR A 341 11.74 5.59 16.26
C TYR A 341 11.48 6.91 17.01
N HIS A 342 11.67 6.93 18.34
CA HIS A 342 11.60 8.18 19.10
C HIS A 342 12.66 9.20 18.66
N ALA A 343 13.90 8.74 18.42
CA ALA A 343 14.97 9.59 17.92
C ALA A 343 14.66 10.13 16.50
N TYR A 344 14.17 9.29 15.61
CA TYR A 344 13.71 9.67 14.28
C TYR A 344 12.61 10.74 14.36
N PHE A 345 11.56 10.50 15.17
CA PHE A 345 10.48 11.48 15.36
C PHE A 345 11.00 12.81 15.90
N ALA A 346 11.82 12.78 16.96
CA ALA A 346 12.37 14.00 17.55
C ALA A 346 13.21 14.81 16.56
N ARG A 347 14.07 14.13 15.78
CA ARG A 347 14.96 14.74 14.78
C ARG A 347 14.18 15.50 13.70
N HIS A 348 13.11 14.91 13.15
CA HIS A 348 12.37 15.48 12.05
C HIS A 348 11.22 16.39 12.50
N ASN A 349 10.67 16.19 13.70
CA ASN A 349 9.64 17.07 14.24
C ASN A 349 10.21 18.38 14.81
N ALA A 350 11.48 18.39 15.26
CA ALA A 350 12.10 19.59 15.84
C ALA A 350 12.15 20.79 14.88
N PRO A 351 12.56 20.66 13.59
CA PRO A 351 12.56 21.74 12.63
C PRO A 351 11.17 22.04 12.04
N SER A 352 10.17 21.17 12.19
CA SER A 352 8.85 21.34 11.58
C SER A 352 8.12 22.57 12.15
N ALA A 353 7.60 23.39 11.26
CA ALA A 353 6.79 24.56 11.63
C ALA A 353 5.48 24.13 12.33
N GLU A 354 4.87 23.07 11.87
CA GLU A 354 3.70 22.44 12.48
C GLU A 354 4.12 21.20 13.27
N LYS A 355 4.07 21.29 14.61
CA LYS A 355 4.43 20.16 15.47
C LYS A 355 3.44 19.02 15.33
N LYS A 356 3.96 17.83 15.07
CA LYS A 356 3.18 16.60 14.96
C LYS A 356 3.13 15.89 16.32
N ARG A 357 2.14 15.03 16.50
CA ARG A 357 2.06 14.10 17.62
C ARG A 357 2.69 12.78 17.19
N GLU A 358 3.57 12.25 18.02
CA GLU A 358 4.22 10.97 17.76
C GLU A 358 3.20 9.84 17.65
N LEU A 359 3.38 9.01 16.62
CA LEU A 359 2.58 7.80 16.41
C LEU A 359 3.13 6.66 17.28
N ASP A 360 2.34 5.59 17.43
CA ASP A 360 2.76 4.35 18.07
C ASP A 360 4.11 3.85 17.50
N PRO A 361 5.15 3.66 18.33
CA PRO A 361 6.50 3.35 17.87
C PRO A 361 6.73 1.87 17.54
N MET A 362 5.75 0.98 17.78
CA MET A 362 5.93 -0.46 17.58
C MET A 362 6.09 -0.83 16.11
N PRO A 363 6.91 -1.85 15.79
CA PRO A 363 7.09 -2.32 14.42
C PRO A 363 5.78 -2.85 13.84
N ARG A 364 5.67 -2.79 12.51
CA ARG A 364 4.56 -3.39 11.75
C ARG A 364 5.01 -4.59 10.93
N VAL A 365 6.30 -4.73 10.73
CA VAL A 365 6.91 -5.87 10.04
C VAL A 365 8.10 -6.36 10.86
N ILE A 366 8.19 -7.67 11.07
CA ILE A 366 9.33 -8.31 11.76
C ILE A 366 9.94 -9.35 10.83
N LEU A 367 11.22 -9.22 10.54
CA LEU A 367 12.02 -10.17 9.78
C LEU A 367 12.73 -11.12 10.74
N VAL A 368 12.55 -12.43 10.53
CA VAL A 368 13.11 -13.48 11.38
C VAL A 368 13.94 -14.43 10.52
N PRO A 369 15.30 -14.30 10.50
CA PRO A 369 16.16 -15.21 9.78
C PRO A 369 15.89 -16.66 10.18
N GLY A 370 15.85 -17.54 9.19
CA GLY A 370 15.52 -18.95 9.40
C GLY A 370 14.05 -19.26 9.51
N VAL A 371 13.17 -18.26 9.59
CA VAL A 371 11.71 -18.46 9.74
C VAL A 371 10.91 -17.79 8.62
N GLY A 372 11.05 -16.47 8.46
CA GLY A 372 10.27 -15.69 7.50
C GLY A 372 10.00 -14.27 8.01
N LEU A 373 8.84 -13.70 7.69
CA LEU A 373 8.40 -12.41 8.20
C LEU A 373 7.02 -12.49 8.86
N PHE A 374 6.76 -11.54 9.75
CA PHE A 374 5.45 -11.32 10.35
C PHE A 374 5.00 -9.89 10.10
N GLY A 375 3.77 -9.74 9.56
CA GLY A 375 3.03 -8.48 9.57
C GLY A 375 2.27 -8.33 10.88
N LEU A 376 2.25 -7.12 11.45
CA LEU A 376 1.59 -6.80 12.72
C LEU A 376 0.46 -5.80 12.47
N GLY A 377 -0.74 -6.12 12.93
CA GLY A 377 -1.93 -5.27 12.84
C GLY A 377 -2.78 -5.27 14.11
N ARG A 378 -3.70 -4.32 14.22
CA ARG A 378 -4.67 -4.28 15.33
C ARG A 378 -5.73 -5.37 15.22
N ASN A 379 -5.89 -5.95 14.04
CA ASN A 379 -6.77 -7.05 13.70
C ASN A 379 -6.12 -7.89 12.61
N ALA A 380 -6.72 -9.03 12.24
CA ALA A 380 -6.18 -9.92 11.23
C ALA A 380 -6.05 -9.26 9.85
N LYS A 381 -7.01 -8.41 9.46
CA LYS A 381 -6.96 -7.68 8.18
C LYS A 381 -5.77 -6.73 8.12
N ASP A 382 -5.54 -5.92 9.16
CA ASP A 382 -4.41 -4.99 9.20
C ASP A 382 -3.07 -5.73 9.23
N ALA A 383 -3.00 -6.88 9.92
CA ALA A 383 -1.82 -7.74 9.94
C ALA A 383 -1.52 -8.31 8.56
N ALA A 384 -2.54 -8.81 7.85
CA ALA A 384 -2.42 -9.30 6.48
C ALA A 384 -1.99 -8.19 5.52
N VAL A 385 -2.56 -6.99 5.61
CA VAL A 385 -2.14 -5.82 4.82
C VAL A 385 -0.66 -5.51 5.03
N ALA A 386 -0.18 -5.49 6.27
CA ALA A 386 1.23 -5.25 6.55
C ALA A 386 2.13 -6.37 5.99
N ALA A 387 1.68 -7.64 6.06
CA ALA A 387 2.40 -8.78 5.51
C ALA A 387 2.45 -8.78 3.98
N ASP A 388 1.33 -8.47 3.29
CA ASP A 388 1.26 -8.39 1.83
C ASP A 388 2.17 -7.27 1.28
N ILE A 389 2.15 -6.10 1.92
CA ILE A 389 3.03 -5.00 1.58
C ILE A 389 4.50 -5.40 1.80
N ALA A 390 4.81 -6.10 2.91
CA ALA A 390 6.15 -6.57 3.19
C ALA A 390 6.63 -7.61 2.16
N GLU A 391 5.77 -8.52 1.67
CA GLU A 391 6.13 -9.45 0.59
C GLU A 391 6.40 -8.73 -0.73
N SER A 392 5.59 -7.74 -1.09
CA SER A 392 5.83 -6.90 -2.26
C SER A 392 7.14 -6.10 -2.13
N TRP A 393 7.40 -5.53 -0.96
CA TRP A 393 8.65 -4.85 -0.65
C TRP A 393 9.87 -5.79 -0.75
N VAL A 394 9.78 -7.02 -0.21
CA VAL A 394 10.82 -8.05 -0.36
C VAL A 394 11.12 -8.31 -1.83
N ALA A 395 10.08 -8.44 -2.67
CA ALA A 395 10.25 -8.65 -4.11
C ALA A 395 10.93 -7.44 -4.77
N THR A 396 10.47 -6.22 -4.47
CA THR A 396 11.04 -4.98 -5.01
C THR A 396 12.52 -4.83 -4.64
N VAL A 397 12.86 -5.00 -3.36
CA VAL A 397 14.25 -4.88 -2.89
C VAL A 397 15.12 -5.98 -3.49
N ALA A 398 14.64 -7.24 -3.53
CA ALA A 398 15.41 -8.35 -4.09
C ALA A 398 15.71 -8.14 -5.59
N ASP A 399 14.72 -7.71 -6.37
CA ASP A 399 14.89 -7.44 -7.79
C ASP A 399 15.80 -6.21 -8.02
N ALA A 400 15.69 -5.16 -7.18
CA ALA A 400 16.55 -3.99 -7.23
C ALA A 400 18.01 -4.33 -6.91
N GLU A 401 18.26 -5.12 -5.86
CA GLU A 401 19.60 -5.58 -5.47
C GLU A 401 20.20 -6.54 -6.53
N ALA A 402 19.36 -7.24 -7.31
CA ALA A 402 19.84 -8.11 -8.38
C ALA A 402 20.47 -7.35 -9.56
N ILE A 403 20.10 -6.11 -9.76
CA ILE A 403 20.55 -5.29 -10.89
C ILE A 403 21.35 -4.04 -10.47
N GLY A 404 21.41 -3.75 -9.16
CA GLY A 404 22.07 -2.55 -8.61
C GLY A 404 21.98 -2.51 -7.10
N HIS A 405 21.52 -1.37 -6.55
CA HIS A 405 21.32 -1.18 -5.12
C HIS A 405 19.97 -0.52 -4.86
N PHE A 406 19.14 -1.13 -4.04
CA PHE A 406 17.89 -0.52 -3.62
C PHE A 406 18.14 0.77 -2.83
N GLN A 407 17.49 1.83 -3.24
CA GLN A 407 17.54 3.14 -2.58
C GLN A 407 16.15 3.75 -2.50
N SER A 408 15.60 3.79 -1.30
CA SER A 408 14.33 4.46 -0.99
C SER A 408 14.44 5.99 -1.07
N ILE A 409 13.34 6.67 -0.78
CA ILE A 409 13.32 8.10 -0.45
C ILE A 409 14.09 8.35 0.85
N SER A 410 14.46 9.61 1.10
CA SER A 410 15.18 9.98 2.32
C SER A 410 14.33 9.82 3.59
N GLU A 411 14.99 9.74 4.75
CA GLU A 411 14.30 9.66 6.04
C GLU A 411 13.41 10.88 6.31
N ALA A 412 13.82 12.05 5.86
CA ALA A 412 13.01 13.27 5.97
C ALA A 412 11.73 13.18 5.13
N GLU A 413 11.83 12.69 3.89
CA GLU A 413 10.68 12.47 3.01
C GLU A 413 9.75 11.38 3.56
N MET A 414 10.30 10.29 4.14
CA MET A 414 9.50 9.29 4.85
C MET A 414 8.72 9.91 6.02
N PHE A 415 9.35 10.82 6.79
CA PHE A 415 8.69 11.53 7.88
C PHE A 415 7.54 12.41 7.39
N GLU A 416 7.76 13.15 6.30
CA GLU A 416 6.71 13.99 5.71
C GLU A 416 5.48 13.17 5.33
N ILE A 417 5.66 12.01 4.70
CA ILE A 417 4.57 11.09 4.32
C ILE A 417 3.94 10.42 5.54
N GLU A 418 4.74 9.86 6.46
CA GLU A 418 4.20 9.15 7.63
C GLU A 418 3.33 10.05 8.50
N TYR A 419 3.70 11.32 8.64
CA TYR A 419 2.98 12.31 9.44
C TYR A 419 2.07 13.23 8.62
N TRP A 420 1.88 12.92 7.35
CA TRP A 420 0.94 13.66 6.50
C TRP A 420 -0.50 13.31 6.83
N SER A 421 -1.29 14.32 7.19
CA SER A 421 -2.68 14.10 7.63
C SER A 421 -3.55 13.43 6.56
N LEU A 422 -3.29 13.67 5.28
CA LEU A 422 -4.04 13.07 4.18
C LEU A 422 -3.69 11.58 3.98
N GLU A 423 -2.46 11.18 4.23
CA GLU A 423 -2.06 9.77 4.25
C GLU A 423 -2.62 9.06 5.48
N GLN A 424 -2.50 9.66 6.66
CA GLN A 424 -3.06 9.12 7.90
C GLN A 424 -4.59 8.91 7.80
N ALA A 425 -5.30 9.77 7.09
CA ALA A 425 -6.74 9.63 6.86
C ALA A 425 -7.12 8.34 6.12
N LYS A 426 -6.22 7.74 5.32
CA LYS A 426 -6.43 6.45 4.64
C LYS A 426 -6.55 5.28 5.63
N LEU A 427 -5.99 5.40 6.84
CA LEU A 427 -6.11 4.39 7.89
C LEU A 427 -7.50 4.36 8.53
N GLY A 428 -8.31 5.38 8.30
CA GLY A 428 -9.64 5.55 8.88
C GLY A 428 -9.60 5.96 10.36
N ASN A 429 -10.74 6.43 10.85
CA ASN A 429 -10.95 6.85 12.26
C ASN A 429 -11.84 5.84 12.99
N ALA A 430 -11.73 4.54 12.68
CA ALA A 430 -12.53 3.53 13.37
C ALA A 430 -12.26 3.55 14.89
N VAL A 431 -13.31 3.68 15.68
CA VAL A 431 -13.21 3.56 17.14
C VAL A 431 -12.73 2.16 17.48
N GLU A 432 -11.66 2.08 18.27
CA GLU A 432 -11.12 0.81 18.73
C GLU A 432 -12.19 0.05 19.52
N LYS A 433 -12.49 -1.17 19.08
CA LYS A 433 -13.50 -2.01 19.74
C LYS A 433 -12.94 -2.58 21.05
N PRO A 434 -13.80 -2.92 22.05
CA PRO A 434 -13.36 -3.35 23.38
C PRO A 434 -12.42 -4.56 23.39
N LEU A 435 -12.54 -5.46 22.43
CA LEU A 435 -11.73 -6.68 22.32
C LEU A 435 -10.72 -6.62 21.14
N ALA A 436 -10.41 -5.43 20.62
CA ALA A 436 -9.43 -5.29 19.55
C ALA A 436 -8.07 -5.89 19.98
N GLY A 437 -7.43 -6.64 19.07
CA GLY A 437 -6.17 -7.34 19.33
C GLY A 437 -6.26 -8.55 20.24
N GLN A 438 -7.45 -8.93 20.73
CA GLN A 438 -7.66 -10.18 21.47
C GLN A 438 -7.94 -11.33 20.50
N VAL A 439 -7.52 -12.54 20.89
CA VAL A 439 -7.86 -13.78 20.18
C VAL A 439 -8.72 -14.63 21.14
N ALA A 440 -9.91 -14.98 20.70
CA ALA A 440 -10.84 -15.80 21.47
C ALA A 440 -10.91 -17.21 20.87
N LEU A 441 -10.54 -18.23 21.65
CA LEU A 441 -10.74 -19.62 21.30
C LEU A 441 -12.12 -20.08 21.82
N VAL A 442 -13.02 -20.43 20.92
CA VAL A 442 -14.38 -20.90 21.25
C VAL A 442 -14.49 -22.40 21.00
N THR A 443 -14.59 -23.18 22.09
CA THR A 443 -14.84 -24.62 22.02
C THR A 443 -16.32 -24.89 21.80
N GLY A 444 -16.66 -25.97 21.09
CA GLY A 444 -18.03 -26.20 20.65
C GLY A 444 -18.48 -25.17 19.59
N GLY A 445 -17.52 -24.65 18.81
CA GLY A 445 -17.70 -23.55 17.87
C GLY A 445 -18.68 -23.82 16.73
N ALA A 446 -18.90 -25.09 16.35
CA ALA A 446 -19.88 -25.51 15.34
C ALA A 446 -21.33 -25.52 15.88
N GLY A 447 -21.51 -25.57 17.22
CA GLY A 447 -22.83 -25.55 17.85
C GLY A 447 -23.49 -24.17 17.86
N THR A 448 -24.80 -24.13 18.07
CA THR A 448 -25.60 -22.89 18.05
C THR A 448 -25.10 -21.85 19.05
N ILE A 449 -24.78 -22.26 20.29
CA ILE A 449 -24.25 -21.36 21.33
C ILE A 449 -22.84 -20.90 20.97
N GLY A 450 -21.96 -21.82 20.51
CA GLY A 450 -20.60 -21.49 20.12
C GLY A 450 -20.56 -20.47 18.98
N ARG A 451 -21.35 -20.65 17.93
CA ARG A 451 -21.46 -19.69 16.80
C ARG A 451 -21.99 -18.33 17.27
N ALA A 452 -23.02 -18.30 18.12
CA ALA A 452 -23.55 -17.04 18.65
C ALA A 452 -22.52 -16.29 19.51
N THR A 453 -21.78 -17.00 20.36
CA THR A 453 -20.70 -16.47 21.19
C THR A 453 -19.56 -15.92 20.29
N ALA A 454 -19.14 -16.69 19.30
CA ALA A 454 -18.11 -16.27 18.36
C ALA A 454 -18.49 -14.97 17.62
N ARG A 455 -19.74 -14.87 17.12
CA ARG A 455 -20.25 -13.64 16.49
C ARG A 455 -20.26 -12.45 17.44
N ALA A 456 -20.69 -12.64 18.69
CA ALA A 456 -20.71 -11.56 19.69
C ALA A 456 -19.29 -11.05 20.00
N LEU A 457 -18.33 -11.95 20.19
CA LEU A 457 -16.92 -11.61 20.43
C LEU A 457 -16.29 -10.92 19.21
N ARG A 458 -16.55 -11.41 17.98
CA ARG A 458 -16.11 -10.77 16.75
C ARG A 458 -16.67 -9.36 16.59
N ASN A 459 -17.97 -9.18 16.87
CA ASN A 459 -18.59 -7.85 16.82
C ASN A 459 -17.97 -6.89 17.85
N ALA A 460 -17.49 -7.40 18.99
CA ALA A 460 -16.72 -6.66 19.98
C ALA A 460 -15.25 -6.44 19.59
N GLY A 461 -14.78 -7.00 18.46
CA GLY A 461 -13.44 -6.76 17.90
C GLY A 461 -12.41 -7.86 18.14
N ALA A 462 -12.79 -9.01 18.73
CA ALA A 462 -11.88 -10.13 18.88
C ALA A 462 -11.69 -10.89 17.55
N GLU A 463 -10.48 -11.43 17.35
CA GLU A 463 -10.23 -12.48 16.36
C GLU A 463 -10.69 -13.82 16.91
N ILE A 464 -11.31 -14.65 16.07
CA ILE A 464 -11.96 -15.87 16.52
C ILE A 464 -11.24 -17.11 15.99
N ALA A 465 -10.92 -18.03 16.92
CA ALA A 465 -10.52 -19.38 16.59
C ALA A 465 -11.61 -20.34 17.09
N LEU A 466 -12.21 -21.11 16.19
CA LEU A 466 -13.23 -22.11 16.53
C LEU A 466 -12.60 -23.48 16.67
N LEU A 467 -12.97 -24.19 17.72
CA LEU A 467 -12.58 -25.58 17.98
C LEU A 467 -13.84 -26.43 18.20
N ASP A 468 -13.94 -27.54 17.47
CA ASP A 468 -15.01 -28.51 17.64
C ASP A 468 -14.52 -29.94 17.37
N ARG A 469 -15.41 -30.93 17.54
CA ARG A 469 -15.09 -32.36 17.28
C ARG A 469 -14.76 -32.55 15.79
N ALA A 470 -13.93 -33.54 15.51
CA ALA A 470 -13.64 -33.95 14.14
C ALA A 470 -14.94 -34.31 13.39
N GLY A 471 -15.12 -33.82 12.18
CA GLY A 471 -16.33 -34.01 11.35
C GLY A 471 -17.44 -32.97 11.58
N SER A 472 -17.29 -32.03 12.52
CA SER A 472 -18.21 -30.89 12.65
C SER A 472 -17.92 -29.85 11.55
N GLU A 473 -18.97 -29.33 10.92
CA GLU A 473 -18.83 -28.21 9.97
C GLU A 473 -18.56 -26.93 10.76
N VAL A 474 -17.32 -26.51 10.80
CA VAL A 474 -16.91 -25.20 11.29
C VAL A 474 -16.78 -24.27 10.09
N GLU A 475 -17.83 -23.49 9.83
CA GLU A 475 -17.74 -22.43 8.81
C GLU A 475 -16.66 -21.43 9.20
N ALA A 476 -15.81 -21.05 8.22
CA ALA A 476 -14.97 -19.86 8.34
C ALA A 476 -15.91 -18.64 8.48
N ALA A 477 -16.00 -18.12 9.67
CA ALA A 477 -16.90 -17.03 10.02
C ALA A 477 -16.29 -15.67 9.71
#